data_daa2705534e41419c2f167163433dd6a
#
_entry.id   daa2705534e41419c2f167163433dd6a
#
_cell.length_a   1.000
_cell.length_b   1.000
_cell.length_c   1.000
_cell.angle_alpha   90.00
_cell.angle_beta   90.00
_cell.angle_gamma   90.00
#
_symmetry.space_group_name_H-M   'P 1'
#
loop_
_entity.id
_entity.type
_entity.pdbx_description
1 polymer ?
#
loop_
_entity_poly.entity_id
_entity_poly.type
_entity_poly.pdbx_seq_one_letter_code
_entity_poly.pdbx_strand_id
1 'polypeptide(L)'
;MFTPPEYLSPSSIGLFRDCPQKFKLSYIDKIKEPPAWHLYLGSFVHEVLEYLYKEDAENRTHETLKSIAADRWTNHEWATKVEALEEKPGTIADFKRAAFESMINLWSLENPSETELDGMEHEVFANIDGVAMKGYIDRFIFAD
;
A
#
# COMPACT_ATOMS: atom_id res chain seq x y z
N MET A 1 31.12 -10.07 -6.30
CA MET A 1 30.53 -11.26 -5.65
C MET A 1 29.04 -11.00 -5.53
N PHE A 2 28.21 -11.95 -5.91
CA PHE A 2 26.76 -11.83 -5.79
C PHE A 2 26.35 -11.96 -4.31
N THR A 3 25.68 -10.95 -3.76
CA THR A 3 25.13 -11.01 -2.40
C THR A 3 23.62 -11.13 -2.51
N PRO A 4 23.03 -12.28 -2.14
CA PRO A 4 21.59 -12.42 -2.16
C PRO A 4 20.93 -11.46 -1.16
N PRO A 5 19.64 -11.12 -1.35
CA PRO A 5 18.88 -10.40 -0.35
C PRO A 5 18.86 -11.16 0.99
N GLU A 6 18.86 -10.45 2.10
CA GLU A 6 18.80 -11.03 3.44
C GLU A 6 17.51 -11.86 3.66
N TYR A 7 16.44 -11.45 3.01
CA TYR A 7 15.14 -12.13 3.00
C TYR A 7 14.45 -11.96 1.64
N LEU A 8 13.52 -12.84 1.34
CA LEU A 8 12.63 -12.74 0.20
C LEU A 8 11.22 -12.31 0.67
N SER A 9 10.52 -11.58 -0.18
CA SER A 9 9.13 -11.20 0.03
C SER A 9 8.25 -11.79 -1.08
N PRO A 10 6.92 -11.90 -0.89
CA PRO A 10 6.02 -12.35 -1.95
C PRO A 10 6.20 -11.55 -3.24
N SER A 11 6.35 -10.23 -3.15
CA SER A 11 6.58 -9.35 -4.31
C SER A 11 7.94 -9.61 -4.97
N SER A 12 9.01 -9.84 -4.19
CA SER A 12 10.33 -10.15 -4.75
C SER A 12 10.35 -11.50 -5.47
N ILE A 13 9.67 -12.50 -4.93
CA ILE A 13 9.51 -13.81 -5.56
C ILE A 13 8.69 -13.69 -6.85
N GLY A 14 7.57 -12.96 -6.81
CA GLY A 14 6.78 -12.68 -8.00
C GLY A 14 7.61 -12.04 -9.09
N LEU A 15 8.35 -10.98 -8.76
CA LEU A 15 9.22 -10.31 -9.72
C LEU A 15 10.31 -11.22 -10.30
N PHE A 16 10.90 -12.10 -9.48
CA PHE A 16 11.89 -13.06 -9.97
C PHE A 16 11.29 -14.06 -10.97
N ARG A 17 10.07 -14.55 -10.68
CA ARG A 17 9.36 -15.47 -11.60
C ARG A 17 8.99 -14.79 -12.91
N ASP A 18 8.58 -13.54 -12.88
CA ASP A 18 8.19 -12.78 -14.06
C ASP A 18 9.41 -12.36 -14.88
N CYS A 19 10.45 -11.86 -14.24
CA CYS A 19 11.68 -11.42 -14.90
C CYS A 19 12.88 -11.43 -13.94
N PRO A 20 13.74 -12.47 -13.97
CA PRO A 20 14.94 -12.54 -13.14
C PRO A 20 15.89 -11.34 -13.30
N GLN A 21 15.96 -10.76 -14.50
CA GLN A 21 16.77 -9.57 -14.75
C GLN A 21 16.23 -8.35 -14.01
N LYS A 22 14.93 -8.15 -14.00
CA LYS A 22 14.27 -7.06 -13.25
C LYS A 22 14.49 -7.25 -11.75
N PHE A 23 14.34 -8.48 -11.25
CA PHE A 23 14.69 -8.82 -9.86
C PHE A 23 16.13 -8.43 -9.52
N LYS A 24 17.09 -8.81 -10.38
CA LYS A 24 18.51 -8.48 -10.18
C LYS A 24 18.68 -6.96 -10.05
N LEU A 25 18.15 -6.20 -10.99
CA LEU A 25 18.28 -4.73 -10.98
C LEU A 25 17.67 -4.12 -9.71
N SER A 26 16.47 -4.57 -9.31
CA SER A 26 15.72 -3.97 -8.19
C SER A 26 16.25 -4.41 -6.82
N TYR A 27 16.52 -5.71 -6.62
CA TYR A 27 16.83 -6.27 -5.30
C TYR A 27 18.31 -6.50 -5.05
N ILE A 28 19.12 -6.73 -6.09
CA ILE A 28 20.56 -6.97 -5.97
C ILE A 28 21.32 -5.68 -6.23
N ASP A 29 21.10 -5.07 -7.39
CA ASP A 29 21.78 -3.83 -7.78
C ASP A 29 21.16 -2.60 -7.12
N LYS A 30 19.98 -2.75 -6.49
CA LYS A 30 19.20 -1.72 -5.77
C LYS A 30 18.92 -0.47 -6.61
N ILE A 31 18.72 -0.66 -7.90
CA ILE A 31 18.29 0.41 -8.82
C ILE A 31 16.81 0.66 -8.55
N LYS A 32 16.49 1.87 -8.06
CA LYS A 32 15.11 2.27 -7.81
C LYS A 32 14.43 2.65 -9.11
N GLU A 33 13.25 2.06 -9.34
CA GLU A 33 12.36 2.54 -10.39
C GLU A 33 11.85 3.96 -10.04
N PRO A 34 11.66 4.83 -11.04
CA PRO A 34 11.02 6.12 -10.79
C PRO A 34 9.61 5.92 -10.24
N PRO A 35 9.13 6.83 -9.40
CA PRO A 35 7.78 6.78 -8.90
C PRO A 35 6.78 6.87 -10.06
N ALA A 36 5.71 6.09 -9.99
CA ALA A 36 4.69 6.06 -11.01
C ALA A 36 3.31 6.41 -10.42
N TRP A 37 2.47 7.03 -11.25
CA TRP A 37 1.14 7.48 -10.88
C TRP A 37 0.28 6.40 -10.19
N HIS A 38 0.21 5.21 -10.77
CA HIS A 38 -0.60 4.12 -10.22
C HIS A 38 -0.05 3.57 -8.89
N LEU A 39 1.27 3.61 -8.69
CA LEU A 39 1.89 3.20 -7.43
C LEU A 39 1.58 4.21 -6.33
N TYR A 40 1.66 5.50 -6.64
CA TYR A 40 1.30 6.54 -5.68
C TYR A 40 -0.20 6.54 -5.38
N LEU A 41 -1.04 6.26 -6.39
CA LEU A 41 -2.48 6.12 -6.18
C LEU A 41 -2.79 4.99 -5.19
N GLY A 42 -2.22 3.80 -5.41
CA GLY A 42 -2.36 2.67 -4.51
C GLY A 42 -1.86 2.97 -3.11
N SER A 43 -0.66 3.53 -2.98
CA SER A 43 -0.07 3.86 -1.68
C SER A 43 -0.87 4.90 -0.91
N PHE A 44 -1.39 5.92 -1.60
CA PHE A 44 -2.25 6.93 -0.98
C PHE A 44 -3.57 6.33 -0.47
N VAL A 45 -4.22 5.49 -1.30
CA VAL A 45 -5.45 4.78 -0.90
C VAL A 45 -5.20 3.89 0.31
N HIS A 46 -4.13 3.09 0.29
CA HIS A 46 -3.74 2.24 1.41
C HIS A 46 -3.53 3.03 2.70
N GLU A 47 -2.76 4.11 2.65
CA GLU A 47 -2.48 4.95 3.81
C GLU A 47 -3.77 5.53 4.40
N VAL A 48 -4.66 6.08 3.57
CA VAL A 48 -5.92 6.66 4.05
C VAL A 48 -6.82 5.59 4.69
N LEU A 49 -6.93 4.41 4.09
CA LEU A 49 -7.72 3.30 4.64
C LEU A 49 -7.12 2.74 5.93
N GLU A 50 -5.80 2.65 6.04
CA GLU A 50 -5.12 2.28 7.28
C GLU A 50 -5.49 3.25 8.43
N TYR A 51 -5.47 4.55 8.15
CA TYR A 51 -5.87 5.54 9.16
C TYR A 51 -7.36 5.49 9.48
N LEU A 52 -8.22 5.18 8.51
CA LEU A 52 -9.65 4.97 8.78
C LEU A 52 -9.87 3.82 9.75
N TYR A 53 -9.15 2.70 9.59
CA TYR A 53 -9.29 1.55 10.48
C TYR A 53 -8.62 1.73 11.85
N LYS A 54 -7.78 2.76 12.03
CA LYS A 54 -7.28 3.18 13.36
C LYS A 54 -8.31 3.94 14.17
N GLU A 55 -9.36 4.47 13.51
CA GLU A 55 -10.49 5.07 14.21
C GLU A 55 -11.36 4.00 14.88
N ASP A 56 -12.06 4.40 15.95
CA ASP A 56 -13.08 3.56 16.55
C ASP A 56 -14.14 3.19 15.51
N ALA A 57 -14.70 1.99 15.60
CA ALA A 57 -15.59 1.44 14.57
C ALA A 57 -16.75 2.38 14.21
N GLU A 58 -17.37 3.01 15.22
CA GLU A 58 -18.47 3.97 15.03
C GLU A 58 -18.07 5.22 14.25
N ASN A 59 -16.78 5.56 14.23
CA ASN A 59 -16.22 6.73 13.55
C ASN A 59 -15.75 6.44 12.13
N ARG A 60 -15.79 5.19 11.67
CA ARG A 60 -15.37 4.79 10.31
C ARG A 60 -16.44 5.12 9.28
N THR A 61 -16.63 6.40 9.04
CA THR A 61 -17.65 6.96 8.16
C THR A 61 -17.03 7.53 6.88
N HIS A 62 -17.87 7.79 5.87
CA HIS A 62 -17.44 8.51 4.66
C HIS A 62 -16.92 9.91 4.96
N GLU A 63 -17.42 10.58 6.00
CA GLU A 63 -16.95 11.91 6.37
C GLU A 63 -15.58 11.86 7.02
N THR A 64 -15.36 10.89 7.90
CA THR A 64 -14.04 10.62 8.49
C THR A 64 -13.03 10.27 7.42
N LEU A 65 -13.40 9.41 6.45
CA LEU A 65 -12.56 9.07 5.30
C LEU A 65 -12.13 10.33 4.53
N LYS A 66 -13.07 11.23 4.22
CA LYS A 66 -12.77 12.47 3.51
C LYS A 66 -11.83 13.38 4.30
N SER A 67 -12.04 13.47 5.61
CA SER A 67 -11.20 14.26 6.51
C SER A 67 -9.77 13.73 6.54
N ILE A 68 -9.60 12.42 6.70
CA ILE A 68 -8.29 11.75 6.68
C ILE A 68 -7.61 11.97 5.32
N ALA A 69 -8.33 11.74 4.22
CA ALA A 69 -7.77 11.93 2.88
C ALA A 69 -7.30 13.37 2.63
N ALA A 70 -8.07 14.36 3.10
CA ALA A 70 -7.70 15.77 2.99
C ALA A 70 -6.46 16.11 3.84
N ASP A 71 -6.38 15.61 5.05
CA ASP A 71 -5.23 15.77 5.94
C ASP A 71 -3.97 15.15 5.33
N ARG A 72 -4.04 13.88 4.92
CA ARG A 72 -2.91 13.19 4.28
C ARG A 72 -2.45 13.90 3.03
N TRP A 73 -3.37 14.36 2.20
CA TRP A 73 -3.04 15.09 0.99
C TRP A 73 -2.26 16.37 1.29
N THR A 74 -2.71 17.15 2.27
CA THR A 74 -2.19 18.50 2.55
C THR A 74 -0.96 18.49 3.46
N ASN A 75 -0.98 17.67 4.50
CA ASN A 75 -0.01 17.74 5.59
C ASN A 75 1.06 16.63 5.55
N HIS A 76 0.93 15.65 4.65
CA HIS A 76 1.82 14.48 4.56
C HIS A 76 2.51 14.32 3.19
N GLU A 77 2.84 15.43 2.54
CA GLU A 77 3.61 15.50 1.29
C GLU A 77 2.98 14.85 0.05
N TRP A 78 1.74 14.30 0.12
CA TRP A 78 1.13 13.64 -1.01
C TRP A 78 0.89 14.57 -2.20
N ALA A 79 0.45 15.81 -1.94
CA ALA A 79 0.32 16.83 -2.98
C ALA A 79 1.65 17.02 -3.73
N THR A 80 2.74 17.26 -2.99
CA THR A 80 4.07 17.49 -3.55
C THR A 80 4.60 16.26 -4.29
N LYS A 81 4.42 15.06 -3.72
CA LYS A 81 4.85 13.80 -4.36
C LYS A 81 4.17 13.58 -5.71
N VAL A 82 2.86 13.76 -5.77
CA VAL A 82 2.09 13.54 -7.01
C VAL A 82 2.36 14.65 -8.03
N GLU A 83 2.53 15.90 -7.59
CA GLU A 83 2.90 17.01 -8.45
C GLU A 83 4.30 16.84 -9.08
N ALA A 84 5.22 16.23 -8.37
CA ALA A 84 6.58 15.98 -8.82
C ALA A 84 6.73 14.80 -9.79
N LEU A 85 5.68 14.01 -10.04
CA LEU A 85 5.74 12.92 -11.02
C LEU A 85 6.05 13.45 -12.42
N GLU A 86 7.01 12.82 -13.10
CA GLU A 86 7.37 13.15 -14.48
C GLU A 86 6.25 12.77 -15.45
N GLU A 87 5.68 11.58 -15.26
CA GLU A 87 4.59 11.07 -16.10
C GLU A 87 3.27 11.09 -15.33
N LYS A 88 2.30 11.86 -15.84
CA LYS A 88 0.96 12.00 -15.29
C LYS A 88 -0.07 11.71 -16.37
N PRO A 89 -0.80 10.60 -16.28
CA PRO A 89 -1.85 10.27 -17.25
C PRO A 89 -3.10 11.16 -17.11
N GLY A 90 -3.14 12.02 -16.09
CA GLY A 90 -4.26 12.90 -15.80
C GLY A 90 -3.87 14.10 -14.94
N THR A 91 -4.86 14.86 -14.52
CA THR A 91 -4.71 16.00 -13.62
C THR A 91 -4.69 15.56 -12.16
N ILE A 92 -4.29 16.47 -11.25
CA ILE A 92 -4.41 16.26 -9.80
C ILE A 92 -5.86 15.97 -9.37
N ALA A 93 -6.82 16.61 -10.04
CA ALA A 93 -8.24 16.33 -9.80
C ALA A 93 -8.63 14.90 -10.20
N ASP A 94 -8.05 14.37 -11.30
CA ASP A 94 -8.27 12.99 -11.72
C ASP A 94 -7.65 12.01 -10.71
N PHE A 95 -6.46 12.31 -10.17
CA PHE A 95 -5.85 11.50 -9.11
C PHE A 95 -6.75 11.43 -7.87
N LYS A 96 -7.19 12.58 -7.37
CA LYS A 96 -8.06 12.65 -6.19
C LYS A 96 -9.38 11.92 -6.40
N ARG A 97 -9.98 12.08 -7.59
CA ARG A 97 -11.21 11.37 -7.95
C ARG A 97 -11.00 9.85 -7.95
N ALA A 98 -9.98 9.36 -8.65
CA ALA A 98 -9.69 7.94 -8.73
C ALA A 98 -9.35 7.34 -7.34
N ALA A 99 -8.60 8.08 -6.51
CA ALA A 99 -8.32 7.67 -5.15
C ALA A 99 -9.60 7.57 -4.31
N PHE A 100 -10.45 8.58 -4.37
CA PHE A 100 -11.69 8.60 -3.61
C PHE A 100 -12.67 7.50 -4.05
N GLU A 101 -12.83 7.27 -5.35
CA GLU A 101 -13.63 6.17 -5.89
C GLU A 101 -13.11 4.81 -5.41
N SER A 102 -11.79 4.63 -5.41
CA SER A 102 -11.16 3.40 -4.90
C SER A 102 -11.44 3.19 -3.40
N MET A 103 -11.35 4.24 -2.60
CA MET A 103 -11.63 4.19 -1.16
C MET A 103 -13.10 3.89 -0.87
N ILE A 104 -14.03 4.53 -1.59
CA ILE A 104 -15.47 4.34 -1.41
C ILE A 104 -15.91 2.91 -1.78
N ASN A 105 -15.23 2.27 -2.71
CA ASN A 105 -15.50 0.89 -3.07
C ASN A 105 -15.35 -0.08 -1.88
N LEU A 106 -14.64 0.29 -0.82
CA LEU A 106 -14.57 -0.50 0.40
C LEU A 106 -15.97 -0.82 0.96
N TRP A 107 -16.88 0.16 0.97
CA TRP A 107 -18.26 -0.04 1.47
C TRP A 107 -19.11 -0.97 0.61
N SER A 108 -18.69 -1.29 -0.60
CA SER A 108 -19.30 -2.33 -1.42
C SER A 108 -18.82 -3.74 -1.05
N LEU A 109 -17.69 -3.84 -0.37
CA LEU A 109 -17.07 -5.11 0.04
C LEU A 109 -17.42 -5.48 1.48
N GLU A 110 -17.46 -4.46 2.36
CA GLU A 110 -17.72 -4.64 3.78
C GLU A 110 -18.26 -3.34 4.40
N ASN A 111 -18.83 -3.44 5.61
CA ASN A 111 -19.17 -2.28 6.41
C ASN A 111 -18.01 -1.99 7.40
N PRO A 112 -17.20 -0.94 7.19
CA PRO A 112 -16.05 -0.66 8.05
C PRO A 112 -16.42 -0.45 9.52
N SER A 113 -17.62 0.07 9.82
CA SER A 113 -18.09 0.29 11.20
C SER A 113 -18.52 -0.98 11.92
N GLU A 114 -18.67 -2.10 11.20
CA GLU A 114 -19.02 -3.42 11.75
C GLU A 114 -17.86 -4.40 11.67
N THR A 115 -16.76 -4.01 10.99
CA THR A 115 -15.59 -4.88 10.81
C THR A 115 -14.67 -4.75 12.00
N GLU A 116 -14.53 -5.82 12.77
CA GLU A 116 -13.51 -5.94 13.81
C GLU A 116 -12.23 -6.46 13.20
N LEU A 117 -11.09 -5.86 13.56
CA LEU A 117 -9.77 -6.30 13.11
C LEU A 117 -8.92 -6.70 14.32
N ASP A 118 -8.25 -7.84 14.22
CA ASP A 118 -7.27 -8.27 15.21
C ASP A 118 -5.90 -7.61 15.01
N GLY A 119 -5.62 -7.15 13.80
CA GLY A 119 -4.41 -6.39 13.52
C GLY A 119 -4.34 -5.82 12.11
N MET A 120 -3.44 -4.84 11.96
CA MET A 120 -3.14 -4.16 10.70
C MET A 120 -1.62 -4.00 10.55
N GLU A 121 -1.15 -3.90 9.28
CA GLU A 121 0.26 -3.65 8.94
C GLU A 121 1.22 -4.56 9.71
N HIS A 122 0.83 -5.84 9.85
CA HIS A 122 1.57 -6.79 10.66
C HIS A 122 2.73 -7.39 9.87
N GLU A 123 3.94 -7.16 10.36
CA GLU A 123 5.15 -7.75 9.79
C GLU A 123 5.25 -9.23 10.19
N VAL A 124 5.42 -10.10 9.22
CA VAL A 124 5.55 -11.54 9.43
C VAL A 124 6.88 -12.05 8.88
N PHE A 125 7.47 -12.98 9.62
CA PHE A 125 8.70 -13.67 9.24
C PHE A 125 8.46 -15.18 9.22
N ALA A 126 9.07 -15.84 8.25
CA ALA A 126 9.11 -17.29 8.17
C ALA A 126 10.47 -17.75 7.67
N ASN A 127 10.81 -18.99 7.97
CA ASN A 127 11.92 -19.69 7.33
C ASN A 127 11.35 -20.91 6.61
N ILE A 128 11.51 -20.96 5.31
CA ILE A 128 11.04 -22.07 4.47
C ILE A 128 12.25 -22.72 3.83
N ASP A 129 12.57 -23.94 4.27
CA ASP A 129 13.72 -24.73 3.79
C ASP A 129 15.05 -23.95 3.83
N GLY A 130 15.28 -23.18 4.89
CA GLY A 130 16.48 -22.38 5.07
C GLY A 130 16.44 -21.00 4.40
N VAL A 131 15.38 -20.66 3.68
CA VAL A 131 15.19 -19.36 3.05
C VAL A 131 14.40 -18.44 3.99
N ALA A 132 15.01 -17.33 4.37
CA ALA A 132 14.32 -16.31 5.17
C ALA A 132 13.29 -15.57 4.33
N MET A 133 12.06 -15.50 4.83
CA MET A 133 10.92 -14.84 4.21
C MET A 133 10.44 -13.72 5.11
N LYS A 134 10.04 -12.61 4.50
CA LYS A 134 9.42 -11.47 5.17
C LYS A 134 8.22 -10.99 4.38
N GLY A 135 7.13 -10.67 5.05
CA GLY A 135 5.94 -10.10 4.45
C GLY A 135 5.24 -9.14 5.38
N TYR A 136 4.25 -8.44 4.86
CA TYR A 136 3.35 -7.60 5.61
C TYR A 136 1.92 -8.04 5.32
N ILE A 137 1.11 -8.12 6.37
CA ILE A 137 -0.32 -8.38 6.26
C ILE A 137 -1.02 -7.05 6.51
N ASP A 138 -1.67 -6.50 5.49
CA ASP A 138 -2.32 -5.20 5.57
C ASP A 138 -3.36 -5.17 6.70
N ARG A 139 -4.16 -6.24 6.83
CA ARG A 139 -5.11 -6.44 7.92
C ARG A 139 -5.49 -7.90 8.05
N PHE A 140 -5.85 -8.34 9.25
CA PHE A 140 -6.31 -9.71 9.50
C PHE A 140 -7.33 -9.78 10.62
N ILE A 141 -8.11 -10.85 10.58
CA ILE A 141 -9.08 -11.27 11.59
C ILE A 141 -8.77 -12.74 11.89
N PHE A 142 -8.66 -13.11 13.14
CA PHE A 142 -8.59 -14.53 13.51
C PHE A 142 -9.99 -15.15 13.36
N ALA A 143 -10.06 -16.26 12.63
CA ALA A 143 -11.29 -17.07 12.63
C ALA A 143 -11.35 -17.87 13.94
N ASP A 144 -12.50 -17.87 14.62
CA ASP A 144 -12.80 -18.72 15.77
C ASP A 144 -12.86 -20.21 15.38
#